data_fce10a0933f885a5a88a8451e18f9ff8
#
_entry.id   fce10a0933f885a5a88a8451e18f9ff8
#
_cell.length_a   1.000
_cell.length_b   1.000
_cell.length_c   1.000
_cell.angle_alpha   90.00
_cell.angle_beta   90.00
_cell.angle_gamma   90.00
#
_symmetry.space_group_name_H-M   'P 1'
#
loop_
_entity.id
_entity.type
_entity.pdbx_description
1 polymer ?
#
loop_
_entity_poly.entity_id
_entity_poly.type
_entity_poly.pdbx_seq_one_letter_code
_entity_poly.pdbx_strand_id
1 'polypeptide(L)'
;MITQLALDPGFGSTIGRGIGAIALYAVVGLLLMVVGFYAIDFTTPGQLSSLVRTGKPNAVIVTAAGLFSMALIIVVAIYSSEGKLTEGLLYSLIFGFVGIIVQVIAVRLLEWVTRLDIGRLIESDEFAPSSVVVASAHVALGLVVAVAIS
;
A
#
# COMPACT_ATOMS: atom_id res chain seq x y z
N MET A 1 2.83 37.73 -32.66
CA MET A 1 3.63 36.84 -31.79
C MET A 1 3.19 36.96 -30.32
N ILE A 2 1.88 37.15 -30.04
CA ILE A 2 1.32 37.32 -28.67
C ILE A 2 0.18 36.28 -28.41
N THR A 3 -0.10 35.40 -29.33
CA THR A 3 -1.23 34.44 -29.26
C THR A 3 -0.92 33.17 -28.46
N GLN A 4 0.27 33.01 -27.92
CA GLN A 4 0.69 31.80 -27.17
C GLN A 4 0.50 31.90 -25.63
N LEU A 5 -0.03 33.00 -25.13
CA LEU A 5 -0.30 33.17 -23.68
C LEU A 5 -1.77 33.01 -23.28
N ALA A 6 -2.66 32.74 -24.25
CA ALA A 6 -4.05 32.44 -23.95
C ALA A 6 -4.18 30.97 -23.52
N LEU A 7 -4.65 30.75 -22.30
CA LEU A 7 -4.99 29.41 -21.82
C LEU A 7 -6.02 28.77 -22.74
N ASP A 8 -5.85 27.48 -23.03
CA ASP A 8 -6.77 26.67 -23.82
C ASP A 8 -8.20 26.81 -23.23
N PRO A 9 -9.25 27.02 -24.05
CA PRO A 9 -10.64 27.12 -23.59
C PRO A 9 -11.09 25.95 -22.68
N GLY A 10 -10.45 24.78 -22.80
CA GLY A 10 -10.68 23.60 -21.97
C GLY A 10 -9.88 23.53 -20.66
N PHE A 11 -8.96 24.46 -20.40
CA PHE A 11 -8.01 24.37 -19.28
C PHE A 11 -8.70 24.23 -17.91
N GLY A 12 -9.71 25.06 -17.63
CA GLY A 12 -10.44 25.01 -16.35
C GLY A 12 -11.18 23.70 -16.11
N SER A 13 -11.80 23.13 -17.15
CA SER A 13 -12.49 21.84 -17.04
C SER A 13 -11.52 20.67 -16.88
N THR A 14 -10.33 20.75 -17.49
CA THR A 14 -9.28 19.74 -17.34
C THR A 14 -8.72 19.74 -15.92
N ILE A 15 -8.43 20.91 -15.36
CA ILE A 15 -7.99 21.03 -13.96
C ILE A 15 -9.08 20.52 -13.01
N GLY A 16 -10.35 20.91 -13.20
CA GLY A 16 -11.46 20.46 -12.35
C GLY A 16 -11.60 18.93 -12.34
N ARG A 17 -11.50 18.29 -13.50
CA ARG A 17 -11.49 16.82 -13.61
C ARG A 17 -10.27 16.20 -12.94
N GLY A 18 -9.10 16.78 -13.09
CA GLY A 18 -7.86 16.31 -12.44
C GLY A 18 -7.96 16.36 -10.92
N ILE A 19 -8.44 17.47 -10.37
CA ILE A 19 -8.65 17.60 -8.90
C ILE A 19 -9.68 16.57 -8.41
N GLY A 20 -10.78 16.40 -9.12
CA GLY A 20 -11.79 15.38 -8.79
C GLY A 20 -11.20 13.96 -8.81
N ALA A 21 -10.40 13.64 -9.81
CA ALA A 21 -9.70 12.35 -9.91
C ALA A 21 -8.75 12.14 -8.73
N ILE A 22 -7.93 13.13 -8.38
CA ILE A 22 -7.02 13.07 -7.23
C ILE A 22 -7.80 12.80 -5.93
N ALA A 23 -8.91 13.50 -5.71
CA ALA A 23 -9.73 13.33 -4.52
C ALA A 23 -10.30 11.90 -4.43
N LEU A 24 -10.84 11.36 -5.54
CA LEU A 24 -11.39 10.00 -5.59
C LEU A 24 -10.31 8.94 -5.37
N TYR A 25 -9.17 9.04 -6.05
CA TYR A 25 -8.05 8.12 -5.84
C TYR A 25 -7.47 8.19 -4.42
N ALA A 26 -7.40 9.39 -3.84
CA ALA A 26 -6.96 9.56 -2.46
C ALA A 26 -7.89 8.85 -1.47
N VAL A 27 -9.21 8.98 -1.65
CA VAL A 27 -10.20 8.29 -0.80
C VAL A 27 -10.08 6.78 -0.95
N VAL A 28 -10.07 6.25 -2.18
CA VAL A 28 -9.94 4.81 -2.43
C VAL A 28 -8.61 4.27 -1.91
N GLY A 29 -7.51 4.97 -2.18
CA GLY A 29 -6.18 4.58 -1.71
C GLY A 29 -6.09 4.53 -0.19
N LEU A 30 -6.59 5.56 0.50
CA LEU A 30 -6.61 5.60 1.96
C LEU A 30 -7.49 4.47 2.54
N LEU A 31 -8.66 4.22 1.97
CA LEU A 31 -9.52 3.11 2.41
C LEU A 31 -8.82 1.76 2.26
N LEU A 32 -8.17 1.51 1.13
CA LEU A 32 -7.41 0.28 0.91
C LEU A 32 -6.22 0.15 1.87
N MET A 33 -5.50 1.24 2.14
CA MET A 33 -4.40 1.23 3.11
C MET A 33 -4.89 0.94 4.53
N VAL A 34 -6.02 1.50 4.92
CA VAL A 34 -6.65 1.22 6.23
C VAL A 34 -7.11 -0.24 6.31
N VAL A 35 -7.78 -0.75 5.27
CA VAL A 35 -8.19 -2.16 5.19
C VAL A 35 -6.98 -3.08 5.24
N GLY A 36 -5.91 -2.76 4.48
CA GLY A 36 -4.66 -3.52 4.49
C GLY A 36 -3.98 -3.52 5.87
N PHE A 37 -3.93 -2.37 6.53
CA PHE A 37 -3.41 -2.26 7.89
C PHE A 37 -4.18 -3.16 8.86
N TYR A 38 -5.52 -3.10 8.86
CA TYR A 38 -6.33 -3.96 9.72
C TYR A 38 -6.27 -5.44 9.34
N ALA A 39 -6.09 -5.78 8.07
CA ALA A 39 -5.89 -7.15 7.65
C ALA A 39 -4.59 -7.73 8.25
N ILE A 40 -3.51 -6.94 8.27
CA ILE A 40 -2.25 -7.33 8.91
C ILE A 40 -2.44 -7.39 10.43
N ASP A 41 -3.07 -6.39 11.05
CA ASP A 41 -3.34 -6.32 12.49
C ASP A 41 -4.14 -7.54 12.98
N PHE A 42 -5.19 -7.91 12.25
CA PHE A 42 -6.05 -9.06 12.58
C PHE A 42 -5.34 -10.42 12.41
N THR A 43 -4.41 -10.51 11.47
CA THR A 43 -3.68 -11.75 11.20
C THR A 43 -2.40 -11.89 12.01
N THR A 44 -1.95 -10.84 12.67
CA THR A 44 -0.72 -10.85 13.47
C THR A 44 -1.07 -10.93 14.96
N PRO A 45 -0.45 -11.81 15.75
CA PRO A 45 -0.63 -11.82 17.20
C PRO A 45 -0.21 -10.49 17.83
N GLY A 46 -1.02 -9.97 18.75
CA GLY A 46 -0.82 -8.64 19.34
C GLY A 46 -1.59 -7.55 18.59
N GLN A 47 -1.86 -6.43 19.26
CA GLN A 47 -2.52 -5.27 18.61
C GLN A 47 -1.47 -4.39 17.91
N LEU A 48 -1.25 -4.60 16.62
CA LEU A 48 -0.26 -3.88 15.82
C LEU A 48 -0.42 -2.36 15.93
N SER A 49 -1.67 -1.87 15.94
CA SER A 49 -2.00 -0.46 16.14
C SER A 49 -1.47 0.09 17.47
N SER A 50 -1.55 -0.70 18.55
CA SER A 50 -1.00 -0.34 19.86
C SER A 50 0.54 -0.37 19.85
N LEU A 51 1.14 -1.39 19.24
CA LEU A 51 2.59 -1.55 19.15
C LEU A 51 3.23 -0.40 18.35
N VAL A 52 2.62 0.00 17.23
CA VAL A 52 3.08 1.15 16.44
C VAL A 52 2.95 2.45 17.24
N ARG A 53 1.82 2.65 17.94
CA ARG A 53 1.59 3.86 18.73
C ARG A 53 2.55 3.97 19.91
N THR A 54 2.94 2.86 20.51
CA THR A 54 3.93 2.82 21.61
C THR A 54 5.38 2.87 21.11
N GLY A 55 5.58 2.91 19.79
CA GLY A 55 6.90 3.07 19.18
C GLY A 55 7.77 1.81 19.18
N LYS A 56 7.18 0.62 19.23
CA LYS A 56 7.92 -0.64 19.11
C LYS A 56 8.67 -0.69 17.78
N PRO A 57 10.00 -0.73 17.75
CA PRO A 57 10.78 -0.49 16.54
C PRO A 57 10.48 -1.52 15.42
N ASN A 58 10.34 -2.78 15.79
CA ASN A 58 10.07 -3.86 14.83
C ASN A 58 8.67 -3.75 14.23
N ALA A 59 7.65 -3.42 15.06
CA ALA A 59 6.28 -3.19 14.59
C ALA A 59 6.23 -2.01 13.62
N VAL A 60 6.90 -0.90 13.94
CA VAL A 60 6.96 0.29 13.09
C VAL A 60 7.58 -0.04 11.73
N ILE A 61 8.72 -0.75 11.71
CA ILE A 61 9.43 -1.11 10.47
C ILE A 61 8.57 -2.02 9.59
N VAL A 62 8.00 -3.08 10.15
CA VAL A 62 7.18 -4.04 9.40
C VAL A 62 5.91 -3.37 8.88
N THR A 63 5.24 -2.57 9.70
CA THR A 63 4.03 -1.83 9.28
C THR A 63 4.33 -0.83 8.18
N ALA A 64 5.40 -0.05 8.31
CA ALA A 64 5.80 0.92 7.29
C ALA A 64 6.08 0.24 5.94
N ALA A 65 6.76 -0.89 5.94
CA ALA A 65 7.04 -1.67 4.74
C ALA A 65 5.74 -2.23 4.11
N GLY A 66 4.81 -2.72 4.93
CA GLY A 66 3.50 -3.20 4.47
C GLY A 66 2.68 -2.09 3.81
N LEU A 67 2.59 -0.92 4.44
CA LEU A 67 1.89 0.24 3.88
C LEU A 67 2.56 0.74 2.58
N PHE A 68 3.88 0.78 2.54
CA PHE A 68 4.62 1.16 1.34
C PHE A 68 4.35 0.17 0.19
N SER A 69 4.37 -1.12 0.47
CA SER A 69 4.04 -2.18 -0.48
C SER A 69 2.63 -2.02 -1.05
N MET A 70 1.64 -1.73 -0.20
CA MET A 70 0.26 -1.45 -0.61
C MET A 70 0.17 -0.21 -1.51
N ALA A 71 0.88 0.86 -1.16
CA ALA A 71 0.91 2.07 -1.97
C ALA A 71 1.46 1.81 -3.38
N LEU A 72 2.50 0.99 -3.51
CA LEU A 72 3.05 0.58 -4.82
C LEU A 72 2.00 -0.14 -5.68
N ILE A 73 1.27 -1.10 -5.11
CA ILE A 73 0.22 -1.84 -5.81
C ILE A 73 -0.87 -0.89 -6.31
N ILE A 74 -1.33 0.03 -5.45
CA ILE A 74 -2.38 1.00 -5.79
C ILE A 74 -1.91 1.94 -6.89
N VAL A 75 -0.67 2.48 -6.79
CA VAL A 75 -0.11 3.40 -7.79
C VAL A 75 -0.02 2.73 -9.15
N VAL A 76 0.45 1.50 -9.23
CA VAL A 76 0.56 0.79 -10.51
C VAL A 76 -0.83 0.45 -11.07
N ALA A 77 -1.79 0.06 -10.22
CA ALA A 77 -3.16 -0.17 -10.65
C ALA A 77 -3.82 1.08 -11.25
N ILE A 78 -3.57 2.26 -10.67
CA ILE A 78 -4.02 3.54 -11.22
C ILE A 78 -3.34 3.81 -12.56
N TYR A 79 -2.02 3.61 -12.63
CA TYR A 79 -1.24 3.87 -13.83
C TYR A 79 -1.69 3.00 -15.01
N SER A 80 -1.97 1.73 -14.76
CA SER A 80 -2.42 0.75 -15.77
C SER A 80 -3.81 1.05 -16.35
N SER A 81 -4.56 2.02 -15.78
CA SER A 81 -5.86 2.45 -16.31
C SER A 81 -5.78 3.43 -17.48
N GLU A 82 -4.57 3.81 -17.91
CA GLU A 82 -4.35 4.75 -19.03
C GLU A 82 -5.11 6.08 -18.89
N GLY A 83 -5.33 6.55 -17.66
CA GLY A 83 -6.04 7.80 -17.36
C GLY A 83 -7.57 7.71 -17.38
N LYS A 84 -8.14 6.54 -17.55
CA LYS A 84 -9.58 6.32 -17.47
C LYS A 84 -10.01 6.19 -15.99
N LEU A 85 -10.64 7.23 -15.47
CA LEU A 85 -10.95 7.35 -14.03
C LEU A 85 -11.73 6.14 -13.48
N THR A 86 -12.80 5.72 -14.16
CA THR A 86 -13.64 4.60 -13.69
C THR A 86 -12.87 3.28 -13.66
N GLU A 87 -12.09 3.00 -14.72
CA GLU A 87 -11.26 1.80 -14.79
C GLU A 87 -10.16 1.84 -13.73
N GLY A 88 -9.51 2.99 -13.54
CA GLY A 88 -8.48 3.16 -12.53
C GLY A 88 -9.00 2.96 -11.10
N LEU A 89 -10.19 3.46 -10.78
CA LEU A 89 -10.83 3.22 -9.48
C LEU A 89 -11.16 1.73 -9.29
N LEU A 90 -11.70 1.06 -10.31
CA LEU A 90 -11.99 -0.38 -10.26
C LEU A 90 -10.71 -1.21 -10.14
N TYR A 91 -9.68 -0.90 -10.93
CA TYR A 91 -8.38 -1.57 -10.84
C TYR A 91 -7.75 -1.39 -9.47
N SER A 92 -7.76 -0.17 -8.93
CA SER A 92 -7.26 0.10 -7.58
C SER A 92 -7.97 -0.74 -6.52
N LEU A 93 -9.30 -0.84 -6.58
CA LEU A 93 -10.09 -1.63 -5.65
C LEU A 93 -9.81 -3.13 -5.78
N ILE A 94 -9.87 -3.67 -7.00
CA ILE A 94 -9.69 -5.10 -7.25
C ILE A 94 -8.25 -5.53 -6.92
N PHE A 95 -7.27 -4.87 -7.53
CA PHE A 95 -5.87 -5.25 -7.35
C PHE A 95 -5.34 -4.87 -5.98
N GLY A 96 -5.82 -3.77 -5.38
CA GLY A 96 -5.52 -3.43 -4.00
C GLY A 96 -6.02 -4.51 -3.04
N PHE A 97 -7.25 -5.00 -3.22
CA PHE A 97 -7.78 -6.07 -2.39
C PHE A 97 -7.05 -7.41 -2.60
N VAL A 98 -6.75 -7.77 -3.85
CA VAL A 98 -5.91 -8.94 -4.17
C VAL A 98 -4.53 -8.78 -3.53
N GLY A 99 -3.92 -7.60 -3.60
CA GLY A 99 -2.64 -7.29 -2.97
C GLY A 99 -2.66 -7.51 -1.47
N ILE A 100 -3.74 -7.11 -0.77
CA ILE A 100 -3.91 -7.37 0.66
C ILE A 100 -3.89 -8.87 0.95
N ILE A 101 -4.68 -9.66 0.21
CA ILE A 101 -4.75 -11.11 0.39
C ILE A 101 -3.37 -11.74 0.17
N VAL A 102 -2.69 -11.39 -0.91
CA VAL A 102 -1.37 -11.92 -1.25
C VAL A 102 -0.34 -11.57 -0.18
N GLN A 103 -0.36 -10.34 0.36
CA GLN A 103 0.54 -9.95 1.45
C GLN A 103 0.30 -10.75 2.72
N VAL A 104 -0.96 -10.95 3.12
CA VAL A 104 -1.29 -11.76 4.31
C VAL A 104 -0.80 -13.19 4.13
N ILE A 105 -1.04 -13.80 2.97
CA ILE A 105 -0.57 -15.16 2.67
C ILE A 105 0.96 -15.22 2.72
N ALA A 106 1.64 -14.24 2.14
CA ALA A 106 3.10 -14.22 2.08
C ALA A 106 3.75 -14.08 3.45
N VAL A 107 3.18 -13.27 4.34
CA VAL A 107 3.67 -13.17 5.73
C VAL A 107 3.55 -14.52 6.43
N ARG A 108 2.42 -15.20 6.29
CA ARG A 108 2.23 -16.55 6.87
C ARG A 108 3.18 -17.58 6.27
N LEU A 109 3.40 -17.51 4.97
CA LEU A 109 4.38 -18.38 4.30
C LEU A 109 5.79 -18.11 4.79
N LEU A 110 6.15 -16.84 4.96
CA LEU A 110 7.45 -16.42 5.50
C LEU A 110 7.65 -16.96 6.92
N GLU A 111 6.67 -16.85 7.81
CA GLU A 111 6.71 -17.42 9.16
C GLU A 111 6.96 -18.93 9.11
N TRP A 112 6.21 -19.62 8.24
CA TRP A 112 6.34 -21.08 8.10
C TRP A 112 7.72 -21.51 7.59
N VAL A 113 8.26 -20.83 6.58
CA VAL A 113 9.55 -21.16 5.97
C VAL A 113 10.73 -20.79 6.87
N THR A 114 10.71 -19.58 7.45
CA THR A 114 11.80 -19.07 8.28
C THR A 114 11.71 -19.52 9.73
N ARG A 115 10.56 -20.03 10.15
CA ARG A 115 10.23 -20.32 11.55
C ARG A 115 10.39 -19.12 12.48
N LEU A 116 10.32 -17.91 11.93
CA LEU A 116 10.29 -16.68 12.70
C LEU A 116 8.89 -16.49 13.29
N ASP A 117 8.83 -16.29 14.60
CA ASP A 117 7.60 -15.84 15.27
C ASP A 117 7.48 -14.32 15.09
N ILE A 118 6.76 -13.90 14.05
CA ILE A 118 6.61 -12.47 13.73
C ILE A 118 5.85 -11.75 14.84
N GLY A 119 4.90 -12.41 15.49
CA GLY A 119 4.19 -11.85 16.64
C GLY A 119 5.14 -11.43 17.76
N ARG A 120 5.97 -12.35 18.22
CA ARG A 120 6.99 -12.05 19.25
C ARG A 120 8.02 -11.03 18.78
N LEU A 121 8.37 -11.09 17.49
CA LEU A 121 9.31 -10.16 16.90
C LEU A 121 8.83 -8.72 17.02
N ILE A 122 7.56 -8.44 16.65
CA ILE A 122 7.01 -7.09 16.65
C ILE A 122 6.70 -6.57 18.06
N GLU A 123 6.49 -7.46 19.04
CA GLU A 123 6.26 -7.11 20.45
C GLU A 123 7.56 -6.73 21.18
N SER A 124 8.72 -7.09 20.64
CA SER A 124 10.01 -6.81 21.26
C SER A 124 10.28 -5.30 21.37
N ASP A 125 10.79 -4.89 22.55
CA ASP A 125 11.24 -3.51 22.80
C ASP A 125 12.57 -3.20 22.10
N GLU A 126 13.37 -4.22 21.85
CA GLU A 126 14.67 -4.08 21.21
C GLU A 126 14.54 -4.30 19.70
N PHE A 127 15.31 -3.52 18.95
CA PHE A 127 15.41 -3.70 17.52
C PHE A 127 16.02 -5.06 17.18
N ALA A 128 15.29 -5.85 16.40
CA ALA A 128 15.77 -7.13 15.89
C ALA A 128 15.99 -7.04 14.37
N PRO A 129 17.19 -7.37 13.85
CA PRO A 129 17.49 -7.32 12.42
C PRO A 129 16.54 -8.18 11.55
N SER A 130 15.93 -9.21 12.13
CA SER A 130 14.93 -10.04 11.45
C SER A 130 13.67 -9.25 11.05
N SER A 131 13.35 -8.14 11.71
CA SER A 131 12.26 -7.24 11.28
C SER A 131 12.52 -6.63 9.91
N VAL A 132 13.78 -6.39 9.55
CA VAL A 132 14.18 -5.89 8.23
C VAL A 132 13.96 -6.98 7.16
N VAL A 133 14.17 -8.25 7.49
CA VAL A 133 13.88 -9.37 6.57
C VAL A 133 12.38 -9.42 6.25
N VAL A 134 11.53 -9.33 7.27
CA VAL A 134 10.07 -9.30 7.10
C VAL A 134 9.65 -8.07 6.29
N ALA A 135 10.19 -6.89 6.61
CA ALA A 135 9.93 -5.66 5.88
C ALA A 135 10.34 -5.75 4.41
N SER A 136 11.51 -6.31 4.14
CA SER A 136 12.01 -6.54 2.77
C SER A 136 11.13 -7.49 1.98
N ALA A 137 10.61 -8.54 2.62
CA ALA A 137 9.68 -9.47 2.01
C ALA A 137 8.36 -8.78 1.61
N HIS A 138 7.82 -7.89 2.46
CA HIS A 138 6.65 -7.08 2.13
C HIS A 138 6.89 -6.21 0.88
N VAL A 139 8.01 -5.49 0.84
CA VAL A 139 8.34 -4.60 -0.28
C VAL A 139 8.57 -5.41 -1.56
N ALA A 140 9.33 -6.50 -1.49
CA ALA A 140 9.60 -7.36 -2.64
C ALA A 140 8.31 -7.93 -3.24
N LEU A 141 7.39 -8.38 -2.38
CA LEU A 141 6.11 -8.89 -2.83
C LEU A 141 5.24 -7.80 -3.46
N GLY A 142 5.21 -6.60 -2.85
CA GLY A 142 4.51 -5.46 -3.44
C GLY A 142 5.01 -5.12 -4.84
N LEU A 143 6.32 -5.17 -5.05
CA LEU A 143 6.92 -4.98 -6.36
C LEU A 143 6.51 -6.08 -7.35
N VAL A 144 6.52 -7.35 -6.92
CA VAL A 144 6.09 -8.47 -7.78
C VAL A 144 4.64 -8.31 -8.20
N VAL A 145 3.74 -8.00 -7.24
CA VAL A 145 2.31 -7.79 -7.54
C VAL A 145 2.14 -6.57 -8.44
N ALA A 146 2.83 -5.46 -8.16
CA ALA A 146 2.77 -4.24 -8.96
C ALA A 146 3.19 -4.50 -10.43
N VAL A 147 4.27 -5.25 -10.65
CA VAL A 147 4.71 -5.63 -12.01
C VAL A 147 3.73 -6.58 -12.67
N ALA A 148 3.08 -7.47 -11.92
CA ALA A 148 2.09 -8.39 -12.48
C ALA A 148 0.80 -7.70 -12.95
N ILE A 149 0.54 -6.47 -12.51
CA ILE A 149 -0.62 -5.65 -12.89
C ILE A 149 -0.30 -4.73 -14.09
N SER A 150 0.99 -4.40 -14.31
CA SER A 150 1.44 -3.39 -15.29
C SER A 150 1.30 -3.80 -16.78
#